data_7b8ef373cb77b5b5750b95194b69020c
#
_entry.id   7b8ef373cb77b5b5750b95194b69020c
#
_cell.length_a   1.000
_cell.length_b   1.000
_cell.length_c   1.000
_cell.angle_alpha   90.00
_cell.angle_beta   90.00
_cell.angle_gamma   90.00
#
_symmetry.space_group_name_H-M   'P 1'
#
loop_
_entity.id
_entity.type
_entity.pdbx_description
1 polymer ?
#
loop_
_entity_poly.entity_id
_entity_poly.type
_entity_poly.pdbx_seq_one_letter_code
_entity_poly.pdbx_strand_id
1 'polypeptide(L)'
;MSDVSNPSESFALPALDPVPPNAPQSQPDVAPAKRPRFDLRASAAKFRRALRAFTLISYTLLALAAGLAYPGFARGEELLRAHWQNPWFLLGLLLVPAIFYRATLGEDRRMPRLKLGTLSALLVGPSGMRVWLRDLPGVLRAVGFALCVLALARPVNTLRPQAADEEGIDIVVVLDLSGSMNAAMSNLPPDLQTYVAPKPRGVRPTRIDAAKAVIRDFISRRKTDRIGIVVFGSSAYVLSPPTLDYHLLDALVGKMELNVIDSSATAIGDAVGVAAARLRRSHAHSKAIILLTDGDAKGGKVSPEYAAHLTNSVGARLYTIQIGQGETAEVQDGFDLFGQPRYVSVPYPVNPKLLKELATKTGGSTYVASDAKSLQASFHDVLDKLEKTKFEANIANYEDLFAFLLLPGVLLLAFDATLRALVLRRFP
;
A
#
# COMPACT_ATOMS: atom_id res chain seq x y z
N MET A 1 42.55 -44.63 -113.96
CA MET A 1 44.01 -44.97 -114.07
C MET A 1 44.33 -45.65 -112.80
N SER A 2 44.43 -46.95 -112.96
CA SER A 2 45.44 -47.89 -112.67
C SER A 2 45.84 -47.97 -111.21
N ASP A 3 45.98 -49.05 -110.62
CA ASP A 3 46.22 -50.45 -110.84
C ASP A 3 46.30 -51.15 -109.46
N VAL A 4 45.59 -52.23 -109.31
CA VAL A 4 46.04 -53.58 -109.20
C VAL A 4 47.16 -53.86 -108.16
N SER A 5 46.84 -54.61 -107.17
CA SER A 5 47.28 -56.00 -106.99
C SER A 5 47.04 -56.52 -105.54
N ASN A 6 46.46 -57.67 -105.55
CA ASN A 6 46.47 -58.67 -104.46
C ASN A 6 47.88 -59.39 -104.40
N PRO A 7 48.34 -59.94 -103.31
CA PRO A 7 47.88 -61.27 -102.96
C PRO A 7 47.91 -61.57 -101.42
N SER A 8 47.00 -62.45 -101.09
CA SER A 8 47.09 -63.59 -100.14
C SER A 8 48.37 -63.82 -99.29
N GLU A 9 48.26 -63.71 -98.02
CA GLU A 9 49.07 -64.44 -97.01
C GLU A 9 48.17 -65.02 -95.93
N SER A 10 48.27 -66.32 -95.83
CA SER A 10 47.67 -67.19 -94.82
C SER A 10 48.36 -66.99 -93.48
N PHE A 11 47.63 -66.57 -92.48
CA PHE A 11 48.08 -66.62 -91.11
C PHE A 11 47.43 -67.80 -90.37
N ALA A 12 48.22 -68.75 -89.95
CA ALA A 12 47.88 -69.88 -89.13
C ALA A 12 47.47 -69.40 -87.71
N LEU A 13 46.33 -69.88 -87.22
CA LEU A 13 45.91 -69.72 -85.83
C LEU A 13 46.84 -70.47 -84.88
N PRO A 14 47.38 -69.86 -83.79
CA PRO A 14 48.03 -70.58 -82.75
C PRO A 14 47.02 -71.40 -81.93
N ALA A 15 47.40 -72.62 -81.61
CA ALA A 15 46.63 -73.56 -80.79
C ALA A 15 46.22 -72.95 -79.46
N LEU A 16 44.95 -72.98 -79.10
CA LEU A 16 44.46 -72.68 -77.77
C LEU A 16 44.83 -73.78 -76.83
N ASP A 17 45.58 -73.41 -75.79
CA ASP A 17 45.86 -74.29 -74.63
C ASP A 17 44.57 -74.65 -73.90
N PRO A 18 44.41 -75.87 -73.36
CA PRO A 18 43.15 -76.26 -72.67
C PRO A 18 43.05 -75.50 -71.36
N VAL A 19 41.87 -74.78 -71.16
CA VAL A 19 41.49 -74.11 -69.95
C VAL A 19 41.32 -75.12 -68.83
N PRO A 20 42.02 -74.94 -67.66
CA PRO A 20 41.84 -75.86 -66.54
C PRO A 20 40.41 -75.74 -66.01
N PRO A 21 39.73 -76.82 -65.64
CA PRO A 21 38.40 -76.80 -65.00
C PRO A 21 38.55 -76.35 -63.57
N ASN A 22 37.74 -75.37 -63.17
CA ASN A 22 37.58 -74.87 -61.80
C ASN A 22 38.41 -73.63 -61.42
N ALA A 23 38.19 -72.52 -62.08
CA ALA A 23 38.38 -71.21 -61.48
C ALA A 23 37.07 -70.80 -60.79
N PRO A 24 37.04 -70.52 -59.51
CA PRO A 24 35.81 -69.98 -58.86
C PRO A 24 35.50 -68.61 -59.42
N GLN A 25 34.31 -68.48 -59.99
CA GLN A 25 33.75 -67.16 -60.37
C GLN A 25 33.62 -66.29 -59.12
N SER A 26 34.46 -65.26 -59.01
CA SER A 26 34.27 -64.20 -58.02
C SER A 26 32.98 -63.47 -58.33
N GLN A 27 31.93 -63.83 -57.58
CA GLN A 27 30.72 -63.02 -57.48
C GLN A 27 31.12 -61.66 -56.92
N PRO A 28 30.62 -60.52 -57.47
CA PRO A 28 30.81 -59.20 -56.86
C PRO A 28 30.24 -59.21 -55.45
N ASP A 29 31.08 -58.88 -54.47
CA ASP A 29 30.69 -58.68 -53.07
C ASP A 29 29.56 -57.58 -53.04
N VAL A 30 28.33 -57.99 -53.14
CA VAL A 30 27.20 -57.17 -52.78
C VAL A 30 27.14 -57.09 -51.28
N ALA A 31 27.77 -56.02 -50.71
CA ALA A 31 27.69 -55.73 -49.32
C ALA A 31 26.25 -55.85 -48.86
N PRO A 32 25.90 -56.64 -47.84
CA PRO A 32 24.52 -56.80 -47.42
C PRO A 32 24.00 -55.45 -46.98
N ALA A 33 22.92 -54.95 -47.63
CA ALA A 33 22.24 -53.77 -47.26
C ALA A 33 21.92 -53.84 -45.76
N LYS A 34 22.54 -52.94 -44.99
CA LYS A 34 22.26 -52.79 -43.56
C LYS A 34 20.76 -52.49 -43.42
N ARG A 35 19.94 -53.54 -43.27
CA ARG A 35 18.55 -53.37 -42.85
C ARG A 35 18.57 -52.54 -41.59
N PRO A 36 17.79 -51.44 -41.50
CA PRO A 36 17.73 -50.65 -40.26
C PRO A 36 17.24 -51.58 -39.15
N ARG A 37 18.15 -52.03 -38.32
CA ARG A 37 17.81 -52.74 -37.07
C ARG A 37 17.03 -51.75 -36.27
N PHE A 38 15.70 -51.87 -36.29
CA PHE A 38 14.81 -51.12 -35.42
C PHE A 38 15.17 -51.50 -33.99
N ASP A 39 15.94 -50.63 -33.33
CA ASP A 39 16.48 -50.93 -32.01
C ASP A 39 15.33 -50.71 -31.01
N LEU A 40 14.48 -51.75 -30.83
CA LEU A 40 13.33 -51.78 -29.94
C LEU A 40 13.70 -51.33 -28.52
N ARG A 41 14.97 -51.58 -28.11
CA ARG A 41 15.47 -51.14 -26.80
C ARG A 41 15.69 -49.62 -26.74
N ALA A 42 16.23 -49.02 -27.80
CA ALA A 42 16.43 -47.59 -27.89
C ALA A 42 15.08 -46.83 -28.01
N SER A 43 14.12 -47.40 -28.73
CA SER A 43 12.75 -46.87 -28.86
C SER A 43 12.00 -46.96 -27.54
N ALA A 44 12.07 -48.06 -26.81
CA ALA A 44 11.48 -48.25 -25.49
C ALA A 44 12.11 -47.34 -24.44
N ALA A 45 13.40 -47.02 -24.52
CA ALA A 45 14.06 -46.07 -23.63
C ALA A 45 13.62 -44.61 -23.89
N LYS A 46 13.46 -44.24 -25.16
CA LYS A 46 12.89 -42.92 -25.55
C LYS A 46 11.46 -42.78 -25.07
N PHE A 47 10.64 -43.78 -25.25
CA PHE A 47 9.24 -43.80 -24.78
C PHE A 47 9.12 -43.65 -23.25
N ARG A 48 9.92 -44.39 -22.47
CA ARG A 48 9.96 -44.25 -21.00
C ARG A 48 10.38 -42.85 -20.54
N ARG A 49 11.34 -42.22 -21.23
CA ARG A 49 11.76 -40.84 -20.94
C ARG A 49 10.63 -39.83 -21.23
N ALA A 50 9.95 -39.99 -22.37
CA ALA A 50 8.83 -39.15 -22.74
C ALA A 50 7.65 -39.29 -21.76
N LEU A 51 7.33 -40.52 -21.34
CA LEU A 51 6.30 -40.79 -20.35
C LEU A 51 6.63 -40.16 -18.98
N ARG A 52 7.90 -40.27 -18.55
CA ARG A 52 8.36 -39.62 -17.30
C ARG A 52 8.30 -38.10 -17.39
N ALA A 53 8.69 -37.51 -18.51
CA ALA A 53 8.59 -36.08 -18.71
C ALA A 53 7.13 -35.62 -18.65
N PHE A 54 6.22 -36.38 -19.27
CA PHE A 54 4.79 -36.10 -19.20
C PHE A 54 4.24 -36.18 -17.76
N THR A 55 4.60 -37.20 -16.99
CA THR A 55 4.18 -37.32 -15.59
C THR A 55 4.73 -36.19 -14.72
N LEU A 56 5.97 -35.76 -14.91
CA LEU A 56 6.56 -34.62 -14.21
C LEU A 56 5.83 -33.31 -14.52
N ILE A 57 5.53 -33.07 -15.79
CA ILE A 57 4.77 -31.88 -16.22
C ILE A 57 3.36 -31.92 -15.60
N SER A 58 2.68 -33.06 -15.66
CA SER A 58 1.34 -33.22 -15.08
C SER A 58 1.34 -32.99 -13.56
N TYR A 59 2.32 -33.50 -12.84
CA TYR A 59 2.43 -33.27 -11.39
C TYR A 59 2.77 -31.82 -11.04
N THR A 60 3.61 -31.15 -11.83
CA THR A 60 3.92 -29.74 -11.61
C THR A 60 2.70 -28.87 -11.85
N LEU A 61 1.93 -29.12 -12.90
CA LEU A 61 0.68 -28.40 -13.16
C LEU A 61 -0.36 -28.64 -12.06
N LEU A 62 -0.50 -29.88 -11.62
CA LEU A 62 -1.43 -30.24 -10.54
C LEU A 62 -1.04 -29.60 -9.21
N ALA A 63 0.24 -29.66 -8.84
CA ALA A 63 0.75 -29.05 -7.61
C ALA A 63 0.62 -27.53 -7.63
N LEU A 64 0.87 -26.90 -8.78
CA LEU A 64 0.74 -25.47 -8.98
C LEU A 64 -0.73 -25.05 -8.94
N ALA A 65 -1.62 -25.82 -9.58
CA ALA A 65 -3.06 -25.61 -9.50
C ALA A 65 -3.57 -25.74 -8.06
N ALA A 66 -3.15 -26.78 -7.32
CA ALA A 66 -3.52 -26.97 -5.93
C ALA A 66 -2.98 -25.85 -5.01
N GLY A 67 -1.74 -25.41 -5.24
CA GLY A 67 -1.12 -24.32 -4.47
C GLY A 67 -1.72 -22.95 -4.75
N LEU A 68 -2.15 -22.69 -5.98
CA LEU A 68 -2.76 -21.42 -6.39
C LEU A 68 -4.28 -21.41 -6.30
N ALA A 69 -4.93 -22.56 -6.09
CA ALA A 69 -6.39 -22.64 -5.99
C ALA A 69 -6.94 -21.77 -4.86
N TYR A 70 -6.35 -21.88 -3.68
CA TYR A 70 -6.79 -21.10 -2.52
C TYR A 70 -6.56 -19.59 -2.69
N PRO A 71 -5.34 -19.10 -2.99
CA PRO A 71 -5.12 -17.67 -3.22
C PRO A 71 -5.88 -17.16 -4.44
N GLY A 72 -5.99 -17.95 -5.50
CA GLY A 72 -6.72 -17.58 -6.72
C GLY A 72 -8.22 -17.44 -6.50
N PHE A 73 -8.83 -18.33 -5.72
CA PHE A 73 -10.26 -18.25 -5.40
C PHE A 73 -10.56 -17.15 -4.39
N ALA A 74 -9.70 -16.97 -3.37
CA ALA A 74 -9.91 -16.00 -2.31
C ALA A 74 -9.64 -14.55 -2.74
N ARG A 75 -8.57 -14.30 -3.51
CA ARG A 75 -8.05 -12.96 -3.81
C ARG A 75 -7.36 -12.86 -5.19
N GLY A 76 -7.85 -13.56 -6.20
CA GLY A 76 -7.15 -13.71 -7.50
C GLY A 76 -6.80 -12.41 -8.20
N GLU A 77 -7.73 -11.45 -8.29
CA GLU A 77 -7.47 -10.16 -8.93
C GLU A 77 -6.52 -9.27 -8.12
N GLU A 78 -6.63 -9.32 -6.81
CA GLU A 78 -5.81 -8.52 -5.90
C GLU A 78 -4.37 -8.99 -5.89
N LEU A 79 -4.13 -10.31 -5.96
CA LEU A 79 -2.80 -10.90 -6.01
C LEU A 79 -2.04 -10.52 -7.29
N LEU A 80 -2.76 -10.40 -8.43
CA LEU A 80 -2.16 -9.99 -9.70
C LEU A 80 -1.75 -8.51 -9.72
N ARG A 81 -2.43 -7.68 -8.91
CA ARG A 81 -2.16 -6.24 -8.79
C ARG A 81 -1.32 -5.90 -7.56
N ALA A 82 -0.92 -6.90 -6.79
CA ALA A 82 -0.16 -6.72 -5.57
C ALA A 82 1.18 -6.03 -5.81
N HIS A 83 1.52 -5.09 -4.94
CA HIS A 83 2.86 -4.50 -4.90
C HIS A 83 3.79 -5.35 -4.02
N TRP A 84 4.99 -5.63 -4.50
CA TRP A 84 5.97 -6.43 -3.77
C TRP A 84 6.80 -5.54 -2.84
N GLN A 85 6.63 -5.68 -1.54
CA GLN A 85 7.35 -4.85 -0.58
C GLN A 85 8.84 -5.20 -0.53
N ASN A 86 9.17 -6.49 -0.69
CA ASN A 86 10.54 -6.99 -0.64
C ASN A 86 10.91 -7.78 -1.91
N PRO A 87 11.09 -7.13 -3.08
CA PRO A 87 11.30 -7.80 -4.37
C PRO A 87 12.60 -8.62 -4.43
N TRP A 88 13.58 -8.34 -3.57
CA TRP A 88 14.85 -9.07 -3.50
C TRP A 88 14.66 -10.55 -3.17
N PHE A 89 13.63 -10.92 -2.40
CA PHE A 89 13.35 -12.34 -2.11
C PHE A 89 12.94 -13.12 -3.35
N LEU A 90 12.46 -12.49 -4.42
CA LEU A 90 12.14 -13.15 -5.68
C LEU A 90 13.37 -13.79 -6.34
N LEU A 91 14.59 -13.33 -6.01
CA LEU A 91 15.83 -14.00 -6.43
C LEU A 91 15.91 -15.45 -5.91
N GLY A 92 15.23 -15.75 -4.81
CA GLY A 92 15.11 -17.11 -4.30
C GLY A 92 14.42 -18.08 -5.28
N LEU A 93 13.61 -17.58 -6.23
CA LEU A 93 13.01 -18.41 -7.29
C LEU A 93 14.06 -19.04 -8.21
N LEU A 94 15.26 -18.47 -8.32
CA LEU A 94 16.37 -19.05 -9.07
C LEU A 94 16.85 -20.39 -8.48
N LEU A 95 16.58 -20.65 -7.20
CA LEU A 95 16.88 -21.93 -6.55
C LEU A 95 15.86 -23.03 -6.88
N VAL A 96 14.63 -22.66 -7.30
CA VAL A 96 13.55 -23.62 -7.58
C VAL A 96 13.95 -24.64 -8.65
N PRO A 97 14.51 -24.26 -9.81
CA PRO A 97 14.98 -25.24 -10.81
C PRO A 97 16.06 -26.18 -10.27
N ALA A 98 16.96 -25.68 -9.44
CA ALA A 98 18.01 -26.50 -8.84
C ALA A 98 17.43 -27.50 -7.84
N ILE A 99 16.47 -27.08 -6.99
CA ILE A 99 15.74 -27.95 -6.07
C ILE A 99 14.94 -29.00 -6.85
N PHE A 100 14.21 -28.59 -7.89
CA PHE A 100 13.45 -29.48 -8.75
C PHE A 100 14.34 -30.53 -9.41
N TYR A 101 15.45 -30.11 -10.06
CA TYR A 101 16.39 -31.00 -10.69
C TYR A 101 16.99 -32.00 -9.69
N ARG A 102 17.42 -31.51 -8.51
CA ARG A 102 18.03 -32.36 -7.48
C ARG A 102 17.03 -33.36 -6.89
N ALA A 103 15.76 -32.94 -6.71
CA ALA A 103 14.72 -33.74 -6.08
C ALA A 103 14.07 -34.77 -7.04
N THR A 104 14.12 -34.57 -8.35
CA THR A 104 13.49 -35.44 -9.36
C THR A 104 14.51 -36.21 -10.20
N LEU A 105 15.36 -35.49 -10.91
CA LEU A 105 16.31 -36.07 -11.87
C LEU A 105 17.67 -36.43 -11.24
N GLY A 106 18.09 -35.71 -10.21
CA GLY A 106 19.36 -35.88 -9.53
C GLY A 106 19.40 -37.09 -8.59
N GLU A 107 18.26 -37.54 -8.08
CA GLU A 107 18.17 -38.73 -7.20
C GLU A 107 18.62 -40.00 -7.90
N ASP A 108 18.27 -40.19 -9.17
CA ASP A 108 18.65 -41.39 -9.95
C ASP A 108 20.16 -41.58 -10.12
N ARG A 109 20.94 -40.49 -10.03
CA ARG A 109 22.40 -40.52 -10.14
C ARG A 109 23.10 -40.88 -8.82
N ARG A 110 22.42 -40.77 -7.70
CA ARG A 110 22.97 -40.96 -6.35
C ARG A 110 22.59 -42.30 -5.73
N MET A 111 21.65 -43.04 -6.33
CA MET A 111 21.31 -44.36 -5.84
C MET A 111 22.43 -45.36 -6.13
N PRO A 112 22.91 -46.12 -5.12
CA PRO A 112 23.85 -47.19 -5.35
C PRO A 112 23.20 -48.22 -6.29
N ARG A 113 23.91 -48.55 -7.39
CA ARG A 113 23.47 -49.57 -8.37
C ARG A 113 23.98 -50.94 -7.94
N LEU A 114 23.11 -51.77 -7.40
CA LEU A 114 23.39 -53.18 -7.18
C LEU A 114 23.39 -53.90 -8.54
N LYS A 115 24.55 -54.43 -8.93
CA LYS A 115 24.65 -55.29 -10.11
C LYS A 115 24.28 -56.72 -9.68
N LEU A 116 23.03 -57.08 -9.83
CA LEU A 116 22.55 -58.48 -9.61
C LEU A 116 22.50 -59.21 -10.96
N GLY A 117 23.10 -60.40 -11.02
CA GLY A 117 23.28 -61.16 -12.26
C GLY A 117 22.01 -61.72 -12.90
N THR A 118 20.90 -61.85 -12.16
CA THR A 118 19.63 -62.46 -12.63
C THR A 118 18.43 -61.64 -12.22
N LEU A 119 18.17 -60.55 -12.97
CA LEU A 119 17.01 -59.68 -12.75
C LEU A 119 15.87 -59.87 -13.77
N SER A 120 15.99 -60.84 -14.68
CA SER A 120 15.01 -61.03 -15.76
C SER A 120 13.59 -61.31 -15.26
N ALA A 121 13.48 -62.06 -14.17
CA ALA A 121 12.14 -62.38 -13.55
C ALA A 121 11.51 -61.18 -12.84
N LEU A 122 12.32 -60.25 -12.30
CA LEU A 122 11.80 -59.05 -11.61
C LEU A 122 11.40 -57.90 -12.59
N LEU A 123 11.88 -57.97 -13.83
CA LEU A 123 11.58 -56.95 -14.84
C LEU A 123 10.21 -57.17 -15.52
N VAL A 124 9.55 -58.31 -15.30
CA VAL A 124 8.26 -58.69 -15.93
C VAL A 124 7.05 -58.31 -15.07
N GLY A 125 7.27 -57.87 -13.83
CA GLY A 125 6.17 -57.46 -12.94
C GLY A 125 5.49 -56.12 -13.32
N PRO A 126 4.19 -55.92 -13.05
CA PRO A 126 3.53 -54.68 -13.27
C PRO A 126 4.15 -53.57 -12.39
N SER A 127 4.41 -52.42 -12.99
CA SER A 127 4.92 -51.26 -12.25
C SER A 127 3.89 -50.85 -11.19
N GLY A 128 4.21 -51.05 -9.91
CA GLY A 128 3.32 -50.70 -8.80
C GLY A 128 3.10 -49.18 -8.68
N MET A 129 2.02 -48.75 -8.09
CA MET A 129 1.62 -47.36 -7.86
C MET A 129 2.73 -46.51 -7.22
N ARG A 130 3.62 -47.13 -6.41
CA ARG A 130 4.77 -46.47 -5.78
C ARG A 130 5.80 -45.93 -6.81
N VAL A 131 5.90 -46.56 -7.97
CA VAL A 131 6.84 -46.13 -9.05
C VAL A 131 6.29 -44.82 -9.70
N TRP A 132 4.98 -44.74 -9.85
CA TRP A 132 4.30 -43.56 -10.36
C TRP A 132 4.44 -42.38 -9.40
N LEU A 133 4.24 -42.58 -8.10
CA LEU A 133 4.31 -41.55 -7.06
C LEU A 133 5.76 -41.13 -6.72
N ARG A 134 6.77 -41.78 -7.29
CA ARG A 134 8.18 -41.56 -6.93
C ARG A 134 8.66 -40.13 -7.09
N ASP A 135 8.25 -39.45 -8.17
CA ASP A 135 8.70 -38.10 -8.52
C ASP A 135 7.81 -37.00 -7.91
N LEU A 136 6.61 -37.35 -7.38
CA LEU A 136 5.65 -36.42 -6.79
C LEU A 136 6.22 -35.63 -5.59
N PRO A 137 6.95 -36.23 -4.62
CA PRO A 137 7.52 -35.50 -3.51
C PRO A 137 8.48 -34.39 -3.94
N GLY A 138 9.29 -34.66 -4.98
CA GLY A 138 10.22 -33.66 -5.52
C GLY A 138 9.51 -32.43 -6.11
N VAL A 139 8.41 -32.67 -6.79
CA VAL A 139 7.56 -31.62 -7.36
C VAL A 139 6.91 -30.79 -6.26
N LEU A 140 6.28 -31.47 -5.28
CA LEU A 140 5.62 -30.78 -4.15
C LEU A 140 6.59 -29.87 -3.40
N ARG A 141 7.81 -30.33 -3.19
CA ARG A 141 8.87 -29.52 -2.55
C ARG A 141 9.26 -28.30 -3.37
N ALA A 142 9.44 -28.45 -4.67
CA ALA A 142 9.80 -27.33 -5.53
C ALA A 142 8.70 -26.26 -5.61
N VAL A 143 7.44 -26.69 -5.76
CA VAL A 143 6.30 -25.78 -5.80
C VAL A 143 6.05 -25.14 -4.43
N GLY A 144 6.07 -25.94 -3.34
CA GLY A 144 5.92 -25.42 -1.99
C GLY A 144 6.99 -24.39 -1.62
N PHE A 145 8.26 -24.66 -2.00
CA PHE A 145 9.34 -23.70 -1.81
C PHE A 145 9.12 -22.42 -2.63
N ALA A 146 8.68 -22.52 -3.89
CA ALA A 146 8.38 -21.37 -4.72
C ALA A 146 7.28 -20.49 -4.10
N LEU A 147 6.20 -21.08 -3.57
CA LEU A 147 5.13 -20.34 -2.88
C LEU A 147 5.62 -19.67 -1.60
N CYS A 148 6.48 -20.33 -0.82
CA CYS A 148 7.09 -19.71 0.36
C CYS A 148 8.00 -18.53 -0.01
N VAL A 149 8.77 -18.61 -1.10
CA VAL A 149 9.58 -17.49 -1.60
C VAL A 149 8.70 -16.33 -2.05
N LEU A 150 7.60 -16.60 -2.75
CA LEU A 150 6.62 -15.57 -3.12
C LEU A 150 5.98 -14.93 -1.89
N ALA A 151 5.68 -15.70 -0.85
CA ALA A 151 5.15 -15.17 0.41
C ALA A 151 6.18 -14.26 1.12
N LEU A 152 7.48 -14.64 1.13
CA LEU A 152 8.57 -13.84 1.70
C LEU A 152 8.78 -12.51 0.96
N ALA A 153 8.50 -12.44 -0.34
CA ALA A 153 8.52 -11.21 -1.10
C ALA A 153 7.43 -10.21 -0.64
N ARG A 154 6.54 -10.64 0.26
CA ARG A 154 5.47 -9.88 0.91
C ARG A 154 4.62 -9.10 -0.09
N PRO A 155 3.74 -9.76 -0.84
CA PRO A 155 2.77 -9.09 -1.67
C PRO A 155 1.78 -8.34 -0.78
N VAL A 156 1.64 -7.03 -1.01
CA VAL A 156 0.70 -6.16 -0.32
C VAL A 156 -0.28 -5.59 -1.33
N ASN A 157 -1.54 -5.54 -0.93
CA ASN A 157 -2.55 -4.84 -1.69
C ASN A 157 -2.62 -3.41 -1.17
N THR A 158 -2.45 -2.44 -2.05
CA THR A 158 -2.84 -1.07 -1.75
C THR A 158 -4.36 -1.04 -1.80
N LEU A 159 -5.01 -1.14 -0.67
CA LEU A 159 -6.42 -0.87 -0.59
C LEU A 159 -6.61 0.52 -1.20
N ARG A 160 -7.21 0.56 -2.40
CA ARG A 160 -7.80 1.81 -2.84
C ARG A 160 -8.82 2.14 -1.77
N PRO A 161 -8.80 3.32 -1.15
CA PRO A 161 -9.90 3.72 -0.31
C PRO A 161 -11.15 3.55 -1.19
N GLN A 162 -11.97 2.56 -0.85
CA GLN A 162 -13.30 2.48 -1.44
C GLN A 162 -13.94 3.81 -1.11
N ALA A 163 -14.63 4.41 -2.08
CA ALA A 163 -15.29 5.70 -1.92
C ALA A 163 -16.31 5.74 -0.74
N ALA A 164 -16.55 4.60 -0.10
CA ALA A 164 -17.32 4.45 1.13
C ALA A 164 -16.54 4.79 2.41
N ASP A 165 -15.19 4.80 2.38
CA ASP A 165 -14.33 5.08 3.53
C ASP A 165 -13.59 6.43 3.38
N GLU A 166 -14.22 7.43 2.77
CA GLU A 166 -13.86 8.83 2.99
C GLU A 166 -14.28 9.23 4.42
N GLU A 167 -13.71 8.54 5.41
CA GLU A 167 -13.83 9.00 6.80
C GLU A 167 -13.24 10.41 6.87
N GLY A 168 -14.13 11.37 7.07
CA GLY A 168 -13.78 12.76 7.27
C GLY A 168 -12.92 12.93 8.52
N ILE A 169 -12.28 14.06 8.64
CA ILE A 169 -11.58 14.48 9.86
C ILE A 169 -12.61 15.04 10.83
N ASP A 170 -12.48 14.72 12.11
CA ASP A 170 -13.25 15.40 13.15
C ASP A 170 -12.49 16.62 13.64
N ILE A 171 -13.04 17.79 13.36
CA ILE A 171 -12.44 19.09 13.66
C ILE A 171 -13.30 19.81 14.69
N VAL A 172 -12.68 20.29 15.76
CA VAL A 172 -13.35 21.21 16.70
C VAL A 172 -12.67 22.57 16.63
N VAL A 173 -13.41 23.57 16.17
CA VAL A 173 -12.97 24.96 16.17
C VAL A 173 -13.30 25.56 17.55
N VAL A 174 -12.28 26.09 18.21
CA VAL A 174 -12.39 26.74 19.54
C VAL A 174 -12.14 28.23 19.34
N LEU A 175 -13.21 29.04 19.52
CA LEU A 175 -13.21 30.47 19.26
C LEU A 175 -13.29 31.29 20.53
N ASP A 176 -12.35 32.19 20.69
CA ASP A 176 -12.31 33.18 21.78
C ASP A 176 -13.41 34.27 21.57
N LEU A 177 -14.20 34.51 22.60
CA LEU A 177 -15.18 35.59 22.70
C LEU A 177 -14.84 36.58 23.82
N SER A 178 -13.58 36.66 24.25
CA SER A 178 -13.12 37.65 25.22
C SER A 178 -13.17 39.07 24.66
N GLY A 179 -13.15 40.06 25.53
CA GLY A 179 -13.29 41.47 25.14
C GLY A 179 -12.26 41.98 24.17
N SER A 180 -11.06 41.38 24.14
CA SER A 180 -9.97 41.70 23.21
C SER A 180 -10.33 41.41 21.74
N MET A 181 -11.24 40.47 21.50
CA MET A 181 -11.74 40.14 20.14
C MET A 181 -12.57 41.27 19.51
N ASN A 182 -12.94 42.31 20.28
CA ASN A 182 -13.58 43.53 19.76
C ASN A 182 -12.57 44.51 19.09
N ALA A 183 -11.30 44.26 19.19
CA ALA A 183 -10.28 45.09 18.56
C ALA A 183 -10.40 45.09 17.04
N ALA A 184 -10.10 46.26 16.42
CA ALA A 184 -10.15 46.44 14.98
C ALA A 184 -9.10 45.56 14.29
N MET A 185 -9.45 44.98 13.14
CA MET A 185 -8.59 44.19 12.27
C MET A 185 -8.52 44.79 10.87
N SER A 186 -7.34 44.79 10.26
CA SER A 186 -7.10 45.34 8.93
C SER A 186 -7.12 44.27 7.85
N ASN A 187 -7.06 44.71 6.58
CA ASN A 187 -6.81 43.87 5.40
C ASN A 187 -7.81 42.71 5.23
N LEU A 188 -9.12 43.00 5.38
CA LEU A 188 -10.16 42.02 5.09
C LEU A 188 -10.19 41.73 3.58
N PRO A 189 -9.89 40.46 3.14
CA PRO A 189 -9.94 40.08 1.74
C PRO A 189 -11.35 40.25 1.13
N PRO A 190 -11.46 40.56 -0.18
CA PRO A 190 -12.75 40.77 -0.84
C PRO A 190 -13.69 39.55 -0.76
N ASP A 191 -13.14 38.35 -0.83
CA ASP A 191 -13.87 37.08 -0.73
C ASP A 191 -14.49 36.89 0.66
N LEU A 192 -13.86 37.37 1.72
CA LEU A 192 -14.38 37.29 3.08
C LEU A 192 -15.40 38.39 3.40
N GLN A 193 -15.46 39.47 2.63
CA GLN A 193 -16.43 40.57 2.86
C GLN A 193 -17.87 40.08 2.80
N THR A 194 -18.18 39.08 2.00
CA THR A 194 -19.54 38.52 1.88
C THR A 194 -20.03 37.88 3.20
N TYR A 195 -19.10 37.46 4.06
CA TYR A 195 -19.42 36.82 5.34
C TYR A 195 -19.49 37.80 6.52
N VAL A 196 -19.09 39.06 6.31
CA VAL A 196 -19.16 40.10 7.36
C VAL A 196 -20.41 40.92 7.22
N ALA A 197 -21.08 41.18 8.34
CA ALA A 197 -22.26 42.06 8.35
C ALA A 197 -21.90 43.48 7.91
N PRO A 198 -22.79 44.18 7.15
CA PRO A 198 -22.55 45.55 6.73
C PRO A 198 -22.34 46.48 7.94
N LYS A 199 -21.23 47.25 7.90
CA LYS A 199 -20.89 48.22 8.94
C LYS A 199 -21.07 49.68 8.44
N PRO A 200 -21.27 50.63 9.35
CA PRO A 200 -21.29 52.04 8.99
C PRO A 200 -19.99 52.48 8.30
N ARG A 201 -20.05 53.53 7.50
CA ARG A 201 -18.87 54.04 6.77
C ARG A 201 -17.75 54.38 7.73
N GLY A 202 -16.55 53.91 7.43
CA GLY A 202 -15.32 54.14 8.21
C GLY A 202 -15.12 53.17 9.38
N VAL A 203 -16.09 52.36 9.75
CA VAL A 203 -15.93 51.35 10.81
C VAL A 203 -15.19 50.14 10.25
N ARG A 204 -14.05 49.82 10.87
CA ARG A 204 -13.20 48.66 10.50
C ARG A 204 -13.83 47.38 11.07
N PRO A 205 -13.66 46.22 10.38
CA PRO A 205 -14.05 44.95 10.94
C PRO A 205 -13.24 44.65 12.21
N THR A 206 -13.85 43.93 13.13
CA THR A 206 -13.20 43.50 14.37
C THR A 206 -12.50 42.16 14.19
N ARG A 207 -11.66 41.74 15.14
CA ARG A 207 -11.04 40.41 15.16
C ARG A 207 -12.08 39.30 15.13
N ILE A 208 -13.20 39.45 15.86
CA ILE A 208 -14.29 38.47 15.83
C ILE A 208 -14.97 38.41 14.47
N ASP A 209 -15.17 39.56 13.77
CA ASP A 209 -15.75 39.57 12.43
C ASP A 209 -14.85 38.81 11.44
N ALA A 210 -13.55 39.07 11.50
CA ALA A 210 -12.59 38.35 10.65
C ALA A 210 -12.53 36.85 10.98
N ALA A 211 -12.53 36.48 12.25
CA ALA A 211 -12.55 35.07 12.66
C ALA A 211 -13.83 34.35 12.19
N LYS A 212 -15.01 34.98 12.36
CA LYS A 212 -16.29 34.46 11.86
C LYS A 212 -16.28 34.27 10.35
N ALA A 213 -15.79 35.27 9.60
CA ALA A 213 -15.70 35.19 8.14
C ALA A 213 -14.79 34.05 7.67
N VAL A 214 -13.61 33.89 8.29
CA VAL A 214 -12.68 32.81 7.97
C VAL A 214 -13.24 31.43 8.34
N ILE A 215 -13.90 31.29 9.49
CA ILE A 215 -14.58 30.04 9.88
C ILE A 215 -15.69 29.67 8.90
N ARG A 216 -16.49 30.63 8.45
CA ARG A 216 -17.55 30.40 7.47
C ARG A 216 -17.02 30.01 6.11
N ASP A 217 -15.97 30.70 5.62
CA ASP A 217 -15.23 30.29 4.41
C ASP A 217 -14.67 28.85 4.54
N PHE A 218 -14.08 28.53 5.69
CA PHE A 218 -13.60 27.21 6.01
C PHE A 218 -14.70 26.14 5.94
N ILE A 219 -15.85 26.38 6.59
CA ILE A 219 -16.99 25.46 6.59
C ILE A 219 -17.50 25.22 5.17
N SER A 220 -17.59 26.28 4.35
CA SER A 220 -18.11 26.22 2.98
C SER A 220 -17.26 25.33 2.05
N ARG A 221 -15.99 25.14 2.35
CA ARG A 221 -15.04 24.33 1.56
C ARG A 221 -15.00 22.86 1.97
N ARG A 222 -15.72 22.45 3.02
CA ARG A 222 -15.73 21.07 3.53
C ARG A 222 -16.92 20.28 2.99
N LYS A 223 -16.73 18.96 2.79
CA LYS A 223 -17.78 18.06 2.29
C LYS A 223 -17.94 16.80 3.12
N THR A 224 -16.88 16.32 3.75
CA THR A 224 -16.85 15.03 4.45
C THR A 224 -16.43 15.14 5.91
N ASP A 225 -15.89 16.30 6.35
CA ASP A 225 -15.37 16.50 7.70
C ASP A 225 -16.47 16.88 8.68
N ARG A 226 -16.48 16.27 9.86
CA ARG A 226 -17.38 16.70 10.93
C ARG A 226 -16.77 17.86 11.67
N ILE A 227 -17.47 18.97 11.72
CA ILE A 227 -17.02 20.20 12.36
C ILE A 227 -17.86 20.48 13.60
N GLY A 228 -17.19 20.64 14.73
CA GLY A 228 -17.78 21.12 15.99
C GLY A 228 -17.28 22.54 16.30
N ILE A 229 -18.04 23.29 17.09
CA ILE A 229 -17.69 24.64 17.51
C ILE A 229 -17.81 24.74 19.01
N VAL A 230 -16.73 25.18 19.65
CA VAL A 230 -16.66 25.54 21.06
C VAL A 230 -16.33 27.03 21.13
N VAL A 231 -17.05 27.77 21.94
CA VAL A 231 -16.78 29.18 22.21
C VAL A 231 -16.40 29.38 23.67
N PHE A 232 -15.58 30.35 23.96
CA PHE A 232 -15.13 30.58 25.33
C PHE A 232 -14.84 32.06 25.63
N GLY A 233 -14.98 32.41 26.88
CA GLY A 233 -14.56 33.63 27.53
C GLY A 233 -14.10 33.27 28.93
N SER A 234 -14.80 33.66 29.99
CA SER A 234 -14.57 33.23 31.38
C SER A 234 -14.88 31.73 31.58
N SER A 235 -15.72 31.16 30.73
CA SER A 235 -16.08 29.72 30.69
C SER A 235 -16.23 29.23 29.25
N ALA A 236 -16.11 27.90 29.05
CA ALA A 236 -16.22 27.29 27.74
C ALA A 236 -17.61 26.67 27.51
N TYR A 237 -18.16 26.86 26.31
CA TYR A 237 -19.46 26.34 25.91
C TYR A 237 -19.38 25.66 24.54
N VAL A 238 -20.10 24.55 24.42
CA VAL A 238 -20.23 23.85 23.12
C VAL A 238 -21.37 24.50 22.36
N LEU A 239 -21.06 25.24 21.30
CA LEU A 239 -22.03 25.82 20.39
C LEU A 239 -22.63 24.76 19.47
N SER A 240 -21.81 23.87 18.95
CA SER A 240 -22.20 22.70 18.16
C SER A 240 -21.28 21.52 18.39
N PRO A 241 -21.79 20.31 18.63
CA PRO A 241 -20.99 19.12 18.56
C PRO A 241 -20.51 18.85 17.11
N PRO A 242 -19.49 17.98 16.89
CA PRO A 242 -19.06 17.63 15.53
C PRO A 242 -20.21 17.10 14.68
N THR A 243 -20.53 17.82 13.59
CA THR A 243 -21.64 17.53 12.67
C THR A 243 -21.24 17.76 11.22
N LEU A 244 -21.95 17.13 10.28
CA LEU A 244 -21.87 17.36 8.83
C LEU A 244 -22.88 18.41 8.35
N ASP A 245 -23.71 18.95 9.25
CA ASP A 245 -24.70 20.00 8.90
C ASP A 245 -24.00 21.36 8.81
N TYR A 246 -23.42 21.65 7.67
CA TYR A 246 -22.70 22.90 7.42
C TYR A 246 -23.61 24.11 7.36
N HIS A 247 -24.90 23.93 7.00
CA HIS A 247 -25.88 25.03 7.01
C HIS A 247 -26.18 25.49 8.43
N LEU A 248 -26.37 24.52 9.34
CA LEU A 248 -26.52 24.81 10.75
C LEU A 248 -25.30 25.54 11.32
N LEU A 249 -24.09 25.03 11.02
CA LEU A 249 -22.84 25.62 11.48
C LEU A 249 -22.66 27.04 10.97
N ASP A 250 -22.90 27.30 9.68
CA ASP A 250 -22.84 28.66 9.09
C ASP A 250 -23.81 29.63 9.76
N ALA A 251 -25.04 29.19 10.00
CA ALA A 251 -26.06 30.01 10.68
C ALA A 251 -25.68 30.32 12.14
N LEU A 252 -25.10 29.32 12.87
CA LEU A 252 -24.66 29.52 14.25
C LEU A 252 -23.48 30.49 14.33
N VAL A 253 -22.46 30.32 13.47
CA VAL A 253 -21.31 31.24 13.41
C VAL A 253 -21.76 32.65 13.01
N GLY A 254 -22.65 32.76 12.05
CA GLY A 254 -23.19 34.06 11.61
C GLY A 254 -23.84 34.87 12.76
N LYS A 255 -24.57 34.20 13.64
CA LYS A 255 -25.30 34.79 14.77
C LYS A 255 -24.48 34.99 16.03
N MET A 256 -23.22 34.54 16.08
CA MET A 256 -22.37 34.74 17.26
C MET A 256 -22.08 36.23 17.52
N GLU A 257 -22.21 36.64 18.78
CA GLU A 257 -21.86 37.97 19.28
C GLU A 257 -21.00 37.89 20.52
N LEU A 258 -20.14 38.91 20.77
CA LEU A 258 -19.19 38.90 21.89
C LEU A 258 -19.87 38.84 23.26
N ASN A 259 -21.02 39.40 23.44
CA ASN A 259 -21.68 39.52 24.76
C ASN A 259 -22.57 38.34 25.14
N VAL A 260 -22.55 37.25 24.38
CA VAL A 260 -23.32 36.03 24.69
C VAL A 260 -22.71 35.26 25.89
N ILE A 261 -21.44 35.45 26.14
CA ILE A 261 -20.68 34.83 27.24
C ILE A 261 -19.99 35.96 28.02
N ASP A 262 -19.76 35.75 29.31
CA ASP A 262 -18.94 36.66 30.10
C ASP A 262 -17.51 36.71 29.52
N SER A 263 -17.18 37.88 28.96
CA SER A 263 -15.95 38.16 28.22
C SER A 263 -14.80 38.71 29.10
N SER A 264 -14.97 38.67 30.42
CA SER A 264 -14.01 39.25 31.40
C SER A 264 -12.72 38.46 31.57
N ALA A 265 -12.70 37.21 31.13
CA ALA A 265 -11.55 36.31 31.24
C ALA A 265 -11.40 35.43 30.00
N THR A 266 -10.27 34.72 29.89
CA THR A 266 -9.89 33.90 28.73
C THR A 266 -9.51 32.49 29.21
N ALA A 267 -10.52 31.61 29.39
CA ALA A 267 -10.37 30.26 29.92
C ALA A 267 -9.90 29.25 28.86
N ILE A 268 -8.68 29.39 28.32
CA ILE A 268 -8.13 28.53 27.24
C ILE A 268 -8.11 27.05 27.63
N GLY A 269 -7.68 26.75 28.88
CA GLY A 269 -7.60 25.36 29.35
C GLY A 269 -8.96 24.66 29.37
N ASP A 270 -10.00 25.35 29.88
CA ASP A 270 -11.38 24.82 29.89
C ASP A 270 -11.88 24.57 28.44
N ALA A 271 -11.61 25.50 27.53
CA ALA A 271 -12.04 25.42 26.14
C ALA A 271 -11.41 24.24 25.40
N VAL A 272 -10.09 24.10 25.48
CA VAL A 272 -9.37 22.97 24.88
C VAL A 272 -9.79 21.65 25.53
N GLY A 273 -9.98 21.63 26.86
CA GLY A 273 -10.46 20.45 27.58
C GLY A 273 -11.85 20.00 27.15
N VAL A 274 -12.80 20.96 26.95
CA VAL A 274 -14.13 20.67 26.43
C VAL A 274 -14.07 20.15 24.99
N ALA A 275 -13.23 20.73 24.13
CA ALA A 275 -13.02 20.28 22.77
C ALA A 275 -12.46 18.84 22.74
N ALA A 276 -11.43 18.55 23.54
CA ALA A 276 -10.88 17.21 23.66
C ALA A 276 -11.92 16.19 24.16
N ALA A 277 -12.75 16.55 25.12
CA ALA A 277 -13.84 15.70 25.62
C ALA A 277 -14.88 15.37 24.53
N ARG A 278 -15.15 16.28 23.59
CA ARG A 278 -16.02 16.03 22.44
C ARG A 278 -15.38 15.05 21.47
N LEU A 279 -14.08 15.21 21.16
CA LEU A 279 -13.33 14.33 20.27
C LEU A 279 -13.05 12.95 20.86
N ARG A 280 -13.10 12.78 22.19
CA ARG A 280 -12.94 11.46 22.83
C ARG A 280 -13.98 10.44 22.37
N ARG A 281 -15.20 10.89 22.03
CA ARG A 281 -16.29 10.03 21.54
C ARG A 281 -16.27 9.83 20.03
N SER A 282 -15.32 10.43 19.35
CA SER A 282 -15.15 10.31 17.91
C SER A 282 -14.44 8.99 17.56
N HIS A 283 -14.89 8.34 16.49
CA HIS A 283 -14.26 7.17 15.90
C HIS A 283 -13.38 7.54 14.69
N ALA A 284 -13.30 8.83 14.32
CA ALA A 284 -12.47 9.29 13.21
C ALA A 284 -10.99 8.99 13.46
N HIS A 285 -10.29 8.54 12.44
CA HIS A 285 -8.83 8.27 12.51
C HIS A 285 -8.02 9.55 12.75
N SER A 286 -8.46 10.67 12.17
CA SER A 286 -7.80 11.97 12.34
C SER A 286 -8.72 12.92 13.11
N LYS A 287 -8.16 13.54 14.17
CA LYS A 287 -8.86 14.48 15.07
C LYS A 287 -8.02 15.73 15.22
N ALA A 288 -8.67 16.88 15.10
CA ALA A 288 -8.01 18.17 15.21
C ALA A 288 -8.80 19.16 16.07
N ILE A 289 -8.09 19.97 16.81
CA ILE A 289 -8.61 21.16 17.50
C ILE A 289 -7.93 22.37 16.90
N ILE A 290 -8.69 23.37 16.48
CA ILE A 290 -8.17 24.66 15.98
C ILE A 290 -8.57 25.73 16.98
N LEU A 291 -7.61 26.19 17.75
CA LEU A 291 -7.81 27.25 18.75
C LEU A 291 -7.49 28.62 18.15
N LEU A 292 -8.50 29.50 18.17
CA LEU A 292 -8.38 30.90 17.78
C LEU A 292 -8.51 31.76 19.03
N THR A 293 -7.45 32.48 19.37
CA THR A 293 -7.42 33.39 20.51
C THR A 293 -6.47 34.54 20.22
N ASP A 294 -6.72 35.69 20.83
CA ASP A 294 -5.86 36.86 20.75
C ASP A 294 -5.25 37.23 22.11
N GLY A 295 -5.53 36.44 23.16
CA GLY A 295 -5.20 36.76 24.54
C GLY A 295 -4.26 35.80 25.22
N ASP A 296 -3.91 36.15 26.44
CA ASP A 296 -3.24 35.31 27.39
C ASP A 296 -4.28 34.48 28.19
N ALA A 297 -3.90 33.29 28.64
CA ALA A 297 -4.74 32.47 29.49
C ALA A 297 -4.98 33.14 30.84
N LYS A 298 -6.15 33.71 31.05
CA LYS A 298 -6.57 34.38 32.28
C LYS A 298 -7.87 33.76 32.77
N GLY A 299 -7.76 32.95 33.81
CA GLY A 299 -8.91 32.26 34.40
C GLY A 299 -9.06 30.81 33.90
N GLY A 300 -10.22 30.22 34.21
CA GLY A 300 -10.51 28.82 33.95
C GLY A 300 -10.18 27.88 35.13
N LYS A 301 -10.78 26.70 35.12
CA LYS A 301 -10.61 25.67 36.15
C LYS A 301 -9.53 24.66 35.79
N VAL A 302 -9.28 24.50 34.50
CA VAL A 302 -8.33 23.56 33.91
C VAL A 302 -7.10 24.33 33.42
N SER A 303 -5.90 23.88 33.80
CA SER A 303 -4.69 24.52 33.26
C SER A 303 -4.55 24.17 31.76
N PRO A 304 -4.05 25.11 30.94
CA PRO A 304 -3.81 24.87 29.50
C PRO A 304 -2.91 23.66 29.23
N GLU A 305 -1.89 23.44 30.06
CA GLU A 305 -0.97 22.31 29.93
C GLU A 305 -1.67 20.97 30.15
N TYR A 306 -2.58 20.91 31.16
CA TYR A 306 -3.38 19.70 31.41
C TYR A 306 -4.36 19.44 30.26
N ALA A 307 -4.96 20.47 29.71
CA ALA A 307 -5.83 20.35 28.54
C ALA A 307 -5.06 19.84 27.30
N ALA A 308 -3.81 20.25 27.11
CA ALA A 308 -2.95 19.71 26.04
C ALA A 308 -2.65 18.22 26.25
N HIS A 309 -2.39 17.78 27.50
CA HIS A 309 -2.24 16.36 27.82
C HIS A 309 -3.51 15.55 27.51
N LEU A 310 -4.68 16.07 27.86
CA LEU A 310 -5.96 15.45 27.52
C LEU A 310 -6.12 15.33 26.00
N THR A 311 -5.78 16.38 25.27
CA THR A 311 -5.88 16.42 23.80
C THR A 311 -4.97 15.32 23.20
N ASN A 312 -3.74 15.20 23.68
CA ASN A 312 -2.81 14.18 23.22
C ASN A 312 -3.29 12.74 23.57
N SER A 313 -3.89 12.55 24.75
CA SER A 313 -4.43 11.24 25.16
C SER A 313 -5.61 10.77 24.33
N VAL A 314 -6.35 11.70 23.72
CA VAL A 314 -7.46 11.44 22.78
C VAL A 314 -6.93 11.21 21.35
N GLY A 315 -5.63 11.42 21.10
CA GLY A 315 -5.03 11.33 19.76
C GLY A 315 -5.40 12.51 18.85
N ALA A 316 -5.79 13.66 19.43
CA ALA A 316 -6.10 14.87 18.70
C ALA A 316 -4.90 15.81 18.61
N ARG A 317 -4.74 16.50 17.47
CA ARG A 317 -3.71 17.54 17.29
C ARG A 317 -4.30 18.91 17.55
N LEU A 318 -3.57 19.75 18.31
CA LEU A 318 -3.97 21.12 18.60
C LEU A 318 -3.23 22.10 17.72
N TYR A 319 -3.94 22.79 16.86
CA TYR A 319 -3.44 23.92 16.06
C TYR A 319 -3.86 25.21 16.74
N THR A 320 -2.91 26.11 16.96
CA THR A 320 -3.18 27.40 17.60
C THR A 320 -2.95 28.53 16.62
N ILE A 321 -3.93 29.41 16.52
CA ILE A 321 -3.88 30.60 15.66
C ILE A 321 -4.04 31.81 16.58
N GLN A 322 -2.95 32.52 16.80
CA GLN A 322 -2.97 33.78 17.53
C GLN A 322 -3.49 34.89 16.60
N ILE A 323 -4.51 35.63 17.04
CA ILE A 323 -5.07 36.76 16.27
C ILE A 323 -4.51 38.06 16.84
N GLY A 324 -3.83 38.85 15.99
CA GLY A 324 -3.16 40.06 16.35
C GLY A 324 -1.72 39.90 16.77
N GLN A 325 -0.94 40.96 16.59
CA GLN A 325 0.47 41.09 16.97
C GLN A 325 0.65 42.30 17.88
N GLY A 326 1.50 42.18 18.87
CA GLY A 326 1.84 43.26 19.78
C GLY A 326 0.99 43.29 21.08
N GLU A 327 1.39 44.18 21.98
CA GLU A 327 0.80 44.32 23.32
C GLU A 327 -0.39 45.27 23.36
N THR A 328 -0.68 45.98 22.26
CA THR A 328 -1.77 46.93 22.17
C THR A 328 -2.61 46.66 20.92
N ALA A 329 -3.91 46.97 21.01
CA ALA A 329 -4.85 46.89 19.91
C ALA A 329 -5.76 48.07 19.87
N GLU A 330 -6.23 48.46 18.69
CA GLU A 330 -7.16 49.57 18.50
C GLU A 330 -8.59 49.07 18.66
N VAL A 331 -9.32 49.68 19.58
CA VAL A 331 -10.74 49.41 19.84
C VAL A 331 -11.56 50.65 19.49
N GLN A 332 -12.69 50.45 18.86
CA GLN A 332 -13.62 51.55 18.56
C GLN A 332 -14.26 52.10 19.86
N ASP A 333 -14.03 53.36 20.12
CA ASP A 333 -14.58 54.09 21.28
C ASP A 333 -15.50 55.22 20.76
N GLY A 334 -16.67 54.78 20.23
CA GLY A 334 -17.71 55.73 19.75
C GLY A 334 -17.39 56.38 18.41
N PHE A 335 -18.03 57.56 18.20
CA PHE A 335 -17.88 58.38 17.01
C PHE A 335 -17.50 59.83 17.42
N ASP A 336 -16.75 60.49 16.58
CA ASP A 336 -16.46 61.90 16.77
C ASP A 336 -17.65 62.82 16.41
N LEU A 337 -17.51 64.16 16.58
CA LEU A 337 -18.54 65.14 16.29
C LEU A 337 -18.94 65.16 14.80
N PHE A 338 -18.13 64.59 13.93
CA PHE A 338 -18.36 64.49 12.48
C PHE A 338 -18.90 63.11 12.04
N GLY A 339 -19.24 62.25 13.01
CA GLY A 339 -19.71 60.91 12.72
C GLY A 339 -18.61 59.93 12.23
N GLN A 340 -17.36 60.27 12.41
CA GLN A 340 -16.26 59.35 12.09
C GLN A 340 -15.95 58.43 13.29
N PRO A 341 -15.66 57.16 13.10
CA PRO A 341 -15.34 56.24 14.21
C PRO A 341 -14.02 56.65 14.86
N ARG A 342 -14.02 56.76 16.17
CA ARG A 342 -12.83 57.03 16.99
C ARG A 342 -12.27 55.70 17.48
N TYR A 343 -10.95 55.55 17.38
CA TYR A 343 -10.20 54.38 17.84
C TYR A 343 -9.25 54.77 18.98
N VAL A 344 -9.23 53.90 20.03
CA VAL A 344 -8.34 54.06 21.19
C VAL A 344 -7.45 52.83 21.29
N SER A 345 -6.16 53.04 21.56
CA SER A 345 -5.24 51.93 21.78
C SER A 345 -5.38 51.41 23.21
N VAL A 346 -5.70 50.12 23.33
CA VAL A 346 -5.89 49.43 24.62
C VAL A 346 -4.83 48.33 24.73
N PRO A 347 -4.20 48.13 25.93
CA PRO A 347 -3.24 47.05 26.12
C PRO A 347 -3.97 45.69 26.19
N TYR A 348 -3.52 44.75 25.34
CA TYR A 348 -3.96 43.36 25.33
C TYR A 348 -2.73 42.47 25.27
N PRO A 349 -2.21 42.00 26.41
CA PRO A 349 -1.03 41.13 26.42
C PRO A 349 -1.35 39.78 25.77
N VAL A 350 -0.43 39.33 24.93
CA VAL A 350 -0.50 38.04 24.22
C VAL A 350 0.60 37.12 24.75
N ASN A 351 0.35 35.80 24.75
CA ASN A 351 1.31 34.82 25.21
C ASN A 351 1.64 33.78 24.11
N PRO A 352 2.44 34.15 23.11
CA PRO A 352 2.77 33.24 22.00
C PRO A 352 3.56 32.01 22.45
N LYS A 353 4.30 32.10 23.57
CA LYS A 353 5.04 30.96 24.13
C LYS A 353 4.12 29.86 24.58
N LEU A 354 3.04 30.20 25.33
CA LEU A 354 2.04 29.26 25.78
C LEU A 354 1.39 28.53 24.60
N LEU A 355 0.91 29.29 23.61
CA LEU A 355 0.25 28.71 22.43
C LEU A 355 1.16 27.76 21.66
N LYS A 356 2.46 28.11 21.52
CA LYS A 356 3.46 27.26 20.89
C LYS A 356 3.72 25.96 21.70
N GLU A 357 3.79 26.06 23.02
CA GLU A 357 3.98 24.87 23.87
C GLU A 357 2.80 23.92 23.76
N LEU A 358 1.56 24.44 23.81
CA LEU A 358 0.34 23.64 23.68
C LEU A 358 0.27 22.89 22.34
N ALA A 359 0.56 23.59 21.25
CA ALA A 359 0.58 22.99 19.92
C ALA A 359 1.68 21.92 19.80
N THR A 360 2.90 22.23 20.25
CA THR A 360 4.05 21.29 20.17
C THR A 360 3.81 20.00 20.97
N LYS A 361 3.26 20.11 22.19
CA LYS A 361 2.93 18.95 23.04
C LYS A 361 1.93 17.98 22.41
N THR A 362 1.12 18.45 21.48
CA THR A 362 0.08 17.66 20.80
C THR A 362 0.41 17.30 19.34
N GLY A 363 1.63 17.66 18.87
CA GLY A 363 2.06 17.41 17.49
C GLY A 363 1.38 18.31 16.45
N GLY A 364 0.81 19.44 16.90
CA GLY A 364 0.22 20.49 16.03
C GLY A 364 1.21 21.59 15.67
N SER A 365 0.68 22.70 15.19
CA SER A 365 1.47 23.88 14.78
C SER A 365 0.83 25.16 15.27
N THR A 366 1.67 26.22 15.44
CA THR A 366 1.24 27.55 15.88
C THR A 366 1.39 28.54 14.75
N TYR A 367 0.40 29.41 14.60
CA TYR A 367 0.35 30.47 13.61
C TYR A 367 0.08 31.81 14.30
N VAL A 368 0.54 32.88 13.68
CA VAL A 368 0.30 34.26 14.12
C VAL A 368 -0.32 35.03 12.96
N ALA A 369 -1.54 35.52 13.15
CA ALA A 369 -2.28 36.28 12.17
C ALA A 369 -2.33 37.75 12.60
N SER A 370 -1.57 38.61 11.93
CA SER A 370 -1.57 40.07 12.16
C SER A 370 -2.79 40.77 11.56
N ASP A 371 -3.36 40.20 10.51
CA ASP A 371 -4.51 40.74 9.78
C ASP A 371 -5.44 39.61 9.27
N ALA A 372 -6.57 39.97 8.70
CA ALA A 372 -7.56 39.01 8.23
C ALA A 372 -7.04 38.12 7.08
N LYS A 373 -6.14 38.62 6.24
CA LYS A 373 -5.53 37.87 5.15
C LYS A 373 -4.59 36.78 5.70
N SER A 374 -3.74 37.11 6.65
CA SER A 374 -2.84 36.14 7.31
C SER A 374 -3.62 35.13 8.13
N LEU A 375 -4.76 35.50 8.71
CA LEU A 375 -5.66 34.58 9.39
C LEU A 375 -6.22 33.52 8.41
N GLN A 376 -6.72 33.96 7.25
CA GLN A 376 -7.20 33.07 6.20
C GLN A 376 -6.10 32.14 5.70
N ALA A 377 -4.89 32.67 5.44
CA ALA A 377 -3.74 31.86 5.01
C ALA A 377 -3.35 30.81 6.08
N SER A 378 -3.36 31.17 7.37
CA SER A 378 -3.08 30.25 8.47
C SER A 378 -4.09 29.10 8.54
N PHE A 379 -5.38 29.40 8.33
CA PHE A 379 -6.41 28.36 8.25
C PHE A 379 -6.19 27.43 7.07
N HIS A 380 -5.86 27.94 5.88
CA HIS A 380 -5.57 27.11 4.71
C HIS A 380 -4.35 26.20 4.96
N ASP A 381 -3.29 26.70 5.58
CA ASP A 381 -2.12 25.88 5.89
C ASP A 381 -2.42 24.76 6.92
N VAL A 382 -3.29 25.05 7.91
CA VAL A 382 -3.81 24.00 8.83
C VAL A 382 -4.54 22.91 8.05
N LEU A 383 -5.37 23.31 7.07
CA LEU A 383 -6.13 22.37 6.24
C LEU A 383 -5.22 21.47 5.41
N ASP A 384 -4.23 22.06 4.74
CA ASP A 384 -3.28 21.32 3.92
C ASP A 384 -2.50 20.29 4.76
N LYS A 385 -2.17 20.66 6.00
CA LYS A 385 -1.51 19.73 6.94
C LYS A 385 -2.43 18.60 7.39
N LEU A 386 -3.71 18.89 7.62
CA LEU A 386 -4.71 17.90 7.99
C LEU A 386 -4.94 16.90 6.85
N GLU A 387 -5.05 17.38 5.61
CA GLU A 387 -5.20 16.55 4.44
C GLU A 387 -3.98 15.65 4.20
N LYS A 388 -2.75 16.19 4.30
CA LYS A 388 -1.53 15.39 4.22
C LYS A 388 -1.50 14.29 5.28
N THR A 389 -1.90 14.57 6.50
CA THR A 389 -1.98 13.58 7.58
C THR A 389 -3.02 12.48 7.28
N LYS A 390 -4.16 12.83 6.67
CA LYS A 390 -5.16 11.87 6.19
C LYS A 390 -4.55 10.94 5.13
N PHE A 391 -3.81 11.49 4.17
CA PHE A 391 -3.12 10.71 3.13
C PHE A 391 -2.08 9.76 3.73
N GLU A 392 -1.26 10.22 4.67
CA GLU A 392 -0.24 9.38 5.32
C GLU A 392 -0.87 8.24 6.14
N ALA A 393 -1.95 8.50 6.85
CA ALA A 393 -2.69 7.47 7.59
C ALA A 393 -3.34 6.43 6.66
N ASN A 394 -3.88 6.84 5.52
CA ASN A 394 -4.47 5.95 4.53
C ASN A 394 -3.42 5.12 3.77
N ILE A 395 -2.21 5.66 3.56
CA ILE A 395 -1.10 4.91 2.93
C ILE A 395 -0.60 3.79 3.85
N ALA A 396 -0.76 3.91 5.16
CA ALA A 396 -0.32 2.90 6.13
C ALA A 396 -1.21 1.64 6.19
N ASN A 397 -2.39 1.65 5.59
CA ASN A 397 -3.29 0.49 5.55
C ASN A 397 -2.99 -0.41 4.34
N TYR A 398 -1.86 -1.12 4.39
CA TYR A 398 -1.59 -2.22 3.47
C TYR A 398 -2.22 -3.51 3.99
N GLU A 399 -3.04 -4.16 3.17
CA GLU A 399 -3.48 -5.52 3.46
C GLU A 399 -2.39 -6.50 3.04
N ASP A 400 -1.86 -7.24 4.00
CA ASP A 400 -0.84 -8.25 3.77
C ASP A 400 -1.45 -9.51 3.10
N LEU A 401 -1.03 -9.81 1.87
CA LEU A 401 -1.48 -10.99 1.13
C LEU A 401 -0.56 -12.20 1.28
N PHE A 402 0.54 -12.08 2.03
CA PHE A 402 1.54 -13.15 2.15
C PHE A 402 0.97 -14.44 2.75
N ALA A 403 0.00 -14.35 3.67
CA ALA A 403 -0.59 -15.51 4.32
C ALA A 403 -1.31 -16.44 3.33
N PHE A 404 -1.94 -15.87 2.29
CA PHE A 404 -2.62 -16.65 1.24
C PHE A 404 -1.66 -17.48 0.39
N LEU A 405 -0.39 -17.08 0.26
CA LEU A 405 0.65 -17.83 -0.44
C LEU A 405 1.42 -18.75 0.50
N LEU A 406 1.67 -18.31 1.74
CA LEU A 406 2.44 -19.07 2.72
C LEU A 406 1.72 -20.36 3.14
N LEU A 407 0.42 -20.27 3.43
CA LEU A 407 -0.37 -21.40 3.92
C LEU A 407 -0.37 -22.58 2.94
N PRO A 408 -0.72 -22.45 1.65
CA PRO A 408 -0.63 -23.55 0.70
C PRO A 408 0.81 -24.01 0.47
N GLY A 409 1.80 -23.11 0.51
CA GLY A 409 3.20 -23.48 0.41
C GLY A 409 3.64 -24.42 1.52
N VAL A 410 3.32 -24.09 2.77
CA VAL A 410 3.62 -24.93 3.94
C VAL A 410 2.85 -26.25 3.90
N LEU A 411 1.58 -26.23 3.49
CA LEU A 411 0.77 -27.47 3.35
C LEU A 411 1.36 -28.44 2.32
N LEU A 412 1.83 -27.94 1.17
CA LEU A 412 2.50 -28.77 0.16
C LEU A 412 3.80 -29.37 0.69
N LEU A 413 4.60 -28.61 1.45
CA LEU A 413 5.83 -29.12 2.09
C LEU A 413 5.53 -30.16 3.19
N ALA A 414 4.50 -29.94 4.00
CA ALA A 414 4.05 -30.89 5.01
C ALA A 414 3.54 -32.17 4.34
N PHE A 415 2.82 -32.07 3.24
CA PHE A 415 2.35 -33.22 2.46
C PHE A 415 3.49 -34.00 1.83
N ASP A 416 4.53 -33.31 1.29
CA ASP A 416 5.79 -33.94 0.84
C ASP A 416 6.42 -34.78 1.98
N ALA A 417 6.55 -34.19 3.17
CA ALA A 417 7.15 -34.86 4.32
C ALA A 417 6.37 -36.08 4.75
N THR A 418 5.05 -35.97 4.86
CA THR A 418 4.14 -37.08 5.24
C THR A 418 4.14 -38.20 4.19
N LEU A 419 4.12 -37.85 2.91
CA LEU A 419 4.16 -38.84 1.83
C LEU A 419 5.45 -39.68 1.86
N ARG A 420 6.58 -39.03 2.16
CA ARG A 420 7.87 -39.74 2.33
C ARG A 420 7.90 -40.59 3.59
N ALA A 421 7.37 -40.12 4.68
CA ALA A 421 7.38 -40.84 5.95
C ALA A 421 6.48 -42.07 5.95
N LEU A 422 5.30 -41.98 5.32
CA LEU A 422 4.27 -43.01 5.40
C LEU A 422 4.23 -43.95 4.18
N VAL A 423 4.33 -43.39 2.95
CA VAL A 423 4.06 -44.14 1.71
C VAL A 423 5.35 -44.56 1.01
N LEU A 424 6.33 -43.64 0.92
CA LEU A 424 7.55 -43.83 0.18
C LEU A 424 8.77 -44.15 1.10
N ARG A 425 8.51 -44.91 2.19
CA ARG A 425 9.62 -45.34 3.07
C ARG A 425 10.69 -45.99 2.26
N ARG A 426 11.86 -45.39 2.21
CA ARG A 426 13.10 -46.00 1.67
C ARG A 426 13.81 -46.63 2.84
N PHE A 427 14.00 -47.96 2.78
CA PHE A 427 14.92 -48.61 3.68
C PHE A 427 16.33 -48.14 3.32
N PRO A 428 17.19 -47.90 4.31
CA PRO A 428 18.57 -47.45 4.08
C PRO A 428 19.38 -48.48 3.33
#